data_aeb37fd90f6f1b9c7bae3df4e723d242
#
_entry.id   aeb37fd90f6f1b9c7bae3df4e723d242
#
_cell.length_a   1.000
_cell.length_b   1.000
_cell.length_c   1.000
_cell.angle_alpha   90.00
_cell.angle_beta   90.00
_cell.angle_gamma   90.00
#
_symmetry.space_group_name_H-M   'P 1'
#
loop_
_entity.id
_entity.type
_entity.pdbx_description
1 polymer ?
#
loop_
_entity_poly.entity_id
_entity_poly.type
_entity_poly.pdbx_seq_one_letter_code
_entity_poly.pdbx_strand_id
1 'polypeptide(L)'
;SSSAQEFVNVQMYYSPVWFIVNSLCLAVGTFVIWFGIFYWLASPKGKVAFEKVLWMLVGVAIVDFMFFGKRLGVLSSTLSFDGGMQFAPAELWGNLLAAAAVAAVMYLVYRRWSKHVFKAAIAFVLAIAIMLPINIGSIHSQIKSIRQTMEESGGVPEYTMSKTGQNVIVLMLDRAVGAFLPYIFNEKPELQAQFDGFTAYTNVVSTGAYTNFGTPALMGGYEYTIDQINLRKDEKLVDKHNEALKMMPVLFDQNGFDVTVFDPIYANYQWVPDLSVFSDYPDIHRYILSLIHISEPTRHSLIS
;
A
#
# COMPACT_ATOMS: atom_id res chain seq x y z
N SER A 1 -7.01 -9.57 0.29
CA SER A 1 -7.13 -8.42 1.20
C SER A 1 -6.12 -8.52 2.35
N SER A 2 -4.85 -8.58 2.02
CA SER A 2 -3.76 -8.52 3.01
C SER A 2 -3.58 -7.10 3.59
N SER A 3 -4.25 -6.10 3.07
CA SER A 3 -3.99 -4.70 3.34
C SER A 3 -5.30 -3.90 3.37
N ALA A 4 -6.30 -4.35 4.16
CA ALA A 4 -7.56 -3.61 4.30
C ALA A 4 -7.32 -2.20 4.87
N GLN A 5 -6.28 -2.03 5.65
CA GLN A 5 -5.86 -0.78 6.27
C GLN A 5 -5.41 0.29 5.27
N GLU A 6 -4.84 -0.11 4.14
CA GLU A 6 -4.44 0.81 3.07
C GLU A 6 -5.63 1.51 2.41
N PHE A 7 -6.83 0.92 2.56
CA PHE A 7 -8.06 1.44 1.98
C PHE A 7 -8.90 2.29 2.93
N VAL A 8 -8.48 2.51 4.17
CA VAL A 8 -9.31 3.23 5.16
C VAL A 8 -9.59 4.67 4.73
N ASN A 9 -8.64 5.33 4.09
CA ASN A 9 -8.82 6.72 3.62
C ASN A 9 -9.41 6.85 2.22
N VAL A 10 -9.43 5.79 1.45
CA VAL A 10 -10.16 5.79 0.18
C VAL A 10 -11.66 5.93 0.42
N GLN A 11 -12.12 5.74 1.67
CA GLN A 11 -13.49 5.98 2.08
C GLN A 11 -13.99 7.42 1.90
N MET A 12 -13.13 8.41 1.82
CA MET A 12 -13.57 9.77 1.48
C MET A 12 -14.24 9.85 0.10
N TYR A 13 -13.93 8.89 -0.79
CA TYR A 13 -14.44 8.88 -2.16
C TYR A 13 -15.26 7.65 -2.49
N TYR A 14 -14.83 6.45 -2.04
CA TYR A 14 -15.50 5.18 -2.36
C TYR A 14 -15.29 4.15 -1.26
N SER A 15 -16.32 3.38 -0.95
CA SER A 15 -16.17 2.22 -0.08
C SER A 15 -15.16 1.22 -0.67
N PRO A 16 -14.26 0.61 0.11
CA PRO A 16 -13.36 -0.45 -0.36
C PRO A 16 -14.09 -1.59 -1.07
N VAL A 17 -15.32 -1.87 -0.68
CA VAL A 17 -16.19 -2.87 -1.32
C VAL A 17 -16.47 -2.51 -2.78
N TRP A 18 -16.47 -1.21 -3.14
CA TRP A 18 -16.72 -0.78 -4.52
C TRP A 18 -15.64 -1.24 -5.49
N PHE A 19 -14.39 -1.34 -5.05
CA PHE A 19 -13.31 -1.90 -5.89
C PHE A 19 -13.55 -3.38 -6.20
N ILE A 20 -14.08 -4.14 -5.23
CA ILE A 20 -14.44 -5.55 -5.43
C ILE A 20 -15.62 -5.64 -6.40
N VAL A 21 -16.66 -4.83 -6.20
CA VAL A 21 -17.85 -4.79 -7.06
C VAL A 21 -17.45 -4.39 -8.49
N ASN A 22 -16.63 -3.37 -8.66
CA ASN A 22 -16.17 -2.93 -9.98
C ASN A 22 -15.37 -4.02 -10.69
N SER A 23 -14.43 -4.66 -10.00
CA SER A 23 -13.66 -5.77 -10.57
C SER A 23 -14.54 -6.96 -10.93
N LEU A 24 -15.54 -7.27 -10.11
CA LEU A 24 -16.52 -8.32 -10.37
C LEU A 24 -17.38 -7.98 -11.59
N CYS A 25 -17.90 -6.75 -11.69
CA CYS A 25 -18.68 -6.30 -12.83
C CYS A 25 -17.86 -6.37 -14.14
N LEU A 26 -16.60 -5.95 -14.09
CA LEU A 26 -15.69 -6.04 -15.22
C LEU A 26 -15.44 -7.51 -15.63
N ALA A 27 -15.21 -8.39 -14.65
CA ALA A 27 -15.02 -9.81 -14.92
C ALA A 27 -16.30 -10.46 -15.51
N VAL A 28 -17.47 -10.14 -14.96
CA VAL A 28 -18.76 -10.62 -15.51
C VAL A 28 -18.98 -10.09 -16.92
N GLY A 29 -18.73 -8.80 -17.15
CA GLY A 29 -18.84 -8.20 -18.49
C GLY A 29 -17.95 -8.91 -19.50
N THR A 30 -16.68 -9.12 -19.17
CA THR A 30 -15.70 -9.72 -20.09
C THR A 30 -15.91 -11.23 -20.24
N PHE A 31 -15.97 -11.97 -19.15
CA PHE A 31 -15.91 -13.44 -19.23
C PHE A 31 -17.30 -14.09 -19.34
N VAL A 32 -18.36 -13.51 -18.80
CA VAL A 32 -19.69 -14.10 -18.86
C VAL A 32 -20.46 -13.53 -20.06
N ILE A 33 -20.52 -12.20 -20.20
CA ILE A 33 -21.33 -11.59 -21.29
C ILE A 33 -20.62 -11.78 -22.63
N TRP A 34 -19.41 -11.27 -22.81
CA TRP A 34 -18.72 -11.35 -24.11
C TRP A 34 -18.40 -12.77 -24.54
N PHE A 35 -17.79 -13.57 -23.65
CA PHE A 35 -17.50 -14.97 -24.00
C PHE A 35 -18.78 -15.80 -24.14
N GLY A 36 -19.83 -15.48 -23.37
CA GLY A 36 -21.14 -16.09 -23.51
C GLY A 36 -21.77 -15.80 -24.88
N ILE A 37 -21.70 -14.56 -25.37
CA ILE A 37 -22.18 -14.19 -26.72
C ILE A 37 -21.38 -14.94 -27.80
N PHE A 38 -20.05 -14.95 -27.72
CA PHE A 38 -19.22 -15.67 -28.68
C PHE A 38 -19.50 -17.17 -28.66
N TYR A 39 -19.69 -17.76 -27.49
CA TYR A 39 -20.06 -19.17 -27.36
C TYR A 39 -21.43 -19.44 -27.97
N TRP A 40 -22.41 -18.57 -27.73
CA TRP A 40 -23.77 -18.71 -28.30
C TRP A 40 -23.77 -18.65 -29.81
N LEU A 41 -23.01 -17.76 -30.41
CA LEU A 41 -22.89 -17.59 -31.86
C LEU A 41 -22.04 -18.69 -32.55
N ALA A 42 -21.27 -19.44 -31.78
CA ALA A 42 -20.35 -20.44 -32.31
C ALA A 42 -21.10 -21.68 -32.84
N SER A 43 -20.57 -22.28 -33.90
CA SER A 43 -21.04 -23.59 -34.41
C SER A 43 -20.85 -24.69 -33.36
N PRO A 44 -21.52 -25.83 -33.47
CA PRO A 44 -21.36 -26.93 -32.52
C PRO A 44 -19.91 -27.39 -32.35
N LYS A 45 -19.13 -27.44 -33.44
CA LYS A 45 -17.68 -27.73 -33.37
C LYS A 45 -16.89 -26.61 -32.70
N GLY A 46 -17.28 -25.36 -32.97
CA GLY A 46 -16.71 -24.16 -32.37
C GLY A 46 -16.91 -24.14 -30.85
N LYS A 47 -18.10 -24.50 -30.37
CA LYS A 47 -18.40 -24.58 -28.92
C LYS A 47 -17.45 -25.53 -28.20
N VAL A 48 -17.23 -26.73 -28.74
CA VAL A 48 -16.30 -27.70 -28.15
C VAL A 48 -14.86 -27.19 -28.16
N ALA A 49 -14.45 -26.52 -29.23
CA ALA A 49 -13.12 -25.90 -29.29
C ALA A 49 -12.98 -24.78 -28.26
N PHE A 50 -14.00 -23.93 -28.13
CA PHE A 50 -14.05 -22.84 -27.16
C PHE A 50 -13.94 -23.33 -25.71
N GLU A 51 -14.70 -24.36 -25.35
CA GLU A 51 -14.64 -25.00 -24.02
C GLU A 51 -13.24 -25.53 -23.70
N LYS A 52 -12.59 -26.20 -24.65
CA LYS A 52 -11.23 -26.73 -24.47
C LYS A 52 -10.22 -25.62 -24.26
N VAL A 53 -10.28 -24.57 -25.09
CA VAL A 53 -9.35 -23.44 -24.99
C VAL A 53 -9.56 -22.71 -23.69
N LEU A 54 -10.81 -22.44 -23.30
CA LEU A 54 -11.11 -21.74 -22.06
C LEU A 54 -10.64 -22.53 -20.82
N TRP A 55 -10.85 -23.84 -20.83
CA TRP A 55 -10.39 -24.73 -19.77
C TRP A 55 -8.86 -24.70 -19.61
N MET A 56 -8.13 -24.75 -20.72
CA MET A 56 -6.66 -24.63 -20.71
C MET A 56 -6.21 -23.26 -20.21
N LEU A 57 -6.83 -22.19 -20.68
CA LEU A 57 -6.50 -20.81 -20.26
C LEU A 57 -6.72 -20.59 -18.78
N VAL A 58 -7.80 -21.13 -18.20
CA VAL A 58 -8.05 -21.04 -16.76
C VAL A 58 -6.92 -21.70 -15.96
N GLY A 59 -6.48 -22.90 -16.36
CA GLY A 59 -5.38 -23.57 -15.70
C GLY A 59 -4.07 -22.81 -15.80
N VAL A 60 -3.74 -22.30 -16.99
CA VAL A 60 -2.54 -21.49 -17.21
C VAL A 60 -2.61 -20.21 -16.39
N ALA A 61 -3.74 -19.49 -16.41
CA ALA A 61 -3.89 -18.23 -15.67
C ALA A 61 -3.75 -18.42 -14.15
N ILE A 62 -4.25 -19.52 -13.58
CA ILE A 62 -4.09 -19.85 -12.15
C ILE A 62 -2.61 -20.05 -11.81
N VAL A 63 -1.90 -20.84 -12.61
CA VAL A 63 -0.48 -21.14 -12.35
C VAL A 63 0.37 -19.89 -12.56
N ASP A 64 0.09 -19.11 -13.59
CA ASP A 64 0.77 -17.85 -13.85
C ASP A 64 0.58 -16.86 -12.68
N PHE A 65 -0.64 -16.70 -12.21
CA PHE A 65 -0.95 -15.85 -11.05
C PHE A 65 -0.27 -16.34 -9.76
N MET A 66 -0.19 -17.64 -9.54
CA MET A 66 0.39 -18.19 -8.30
C MET A 66 1.91 -18.13 -8.26
N PHE A 67 2.58 -18.37 -9.38
CA PHE A 67 4.02 -18.61 -9.42
C PHE A 67 4.81 -17.56 -10.20
N PHE A 68 4.16 -16.84 -11.11
CA PHE A 68 4.78 -15.83 -11.96
C PHE A 68 4.17 -14.44 -11.70
N GLY A 69 4.77 -13.37 -12.20
CA GLY A 69 4.20 -12.02 -12.09
C GLY A 69 4.38 -11.34 -10.72
N LYS A 70 5.28 -11.85 -9.87
CA LYS A 70 5.56 -11.25 -8.56
C LYS A 70 6.67 -10.19 -8.54
N ARG A 71 7.42 -10.07 -9.63
CA ARG A 71 8.53 -9.12 -9.76
C ARG A 71 8.09 -7.91 -10.60
N LEU A 72 7.73 -6.85 -9.92
CA LEU A 72 7.22 -5.63 -10.56
C LEU A 72 8.35 -4.65 -10.96
N GLY A 73 9.62 -4.97 -10.71
CA GLY A 73 10.75 -4.08 -10.95
C GLY A 73 11.22 -3.34 -9.69
N VAL A 74 11.99 -2.30 -9.87
CA VAL A 74 12.53 -1.45 -8.80
C VAL A 74 11.60 -0.27 -8.59
N LEU A 75 11.19 -0.04 -7.35
CA LEU A 75 10.33 1.07 -6.99
C LEU A 75 11.15 2.38 -7.06
N SER A 76 10.69 3.33 -7.85
CA SER A 76 11.32 4.64 -8.01
C SER A 76 10.83 5.64 -6.98
N SER A 77 11.52 6.79 -6.89
CA SER A 77 11.13 7.92 -6.04
C SER A 77 9.77 8.52 -6.41
N THR A 78 9.23 8.19 -7.58
CA THR A 78 7.92 8.66 -8.05
C THR A 78 6.80 7.64 -7.84
N LEU A 79 7.00 6.62 -6.99
CA LEU A 79 6.04 5.52 -6.77
C LEU A 79 5.71 4.73 -8.04
N SER A 80 6.56 4.80 -9.04
CA SER A 80 6.46 3.98 -10.24
C SER A 80 7.54 2.89 -10.23
N PHE A 81 7.24 1.76 -10.85
CA PHE A 81 8.27 0.75 -11.08
C PHE A 81 9.04 1.14 -12.34
N ASP A 82 10.24 1.68 -12.16
CA ASP A 82 11.08 2.10 -13.27
C ASP A 82 11.63 0.90 -14.04
N GLY A 83 11.69 1.06 -15.37
CA GLY A 83 12.17 0.02 -16.27
C GLY A 83 11.13 -1.02 -16.67
N GLY A 84 9.88 -0.91 -16.18
CA GLY A 84 8.84 -1.91 -16.42
C GLY A 84 9.18 -3.28 -15.84
N MET A 85 8.35 -4.27 -16.14
CA MET A 85 8.61 -5.65 -15.76
C MET A 85 9.78 -6.19 -16.59
N GLN A 86 10.95 -6.30 -15.98
CA GLN A 86 12.12 -6.92 -16.62
C GLN A 86 12.16 -8.39 -16.24
N PHE A 87 11.92 -9.25 -17.22
CA PHE A 87 12.07 -10.69 -17.06
C PHE A 87 13.43 -11.13 -17.60
N ALA A 88 14.19 -11.86 -16.80
CA ALA A 88 15.35 -12.56 -17.34
C ALA A 88 14.89 -13.54 -18.43
N PRO A 89 15.64 -13.72 -19.54
CA PRO A 89 15.26 -14.67 -20.57
C PRO A 89 14.95 -16.07 -20.05
N ALA A 90 15.66 -16.53 -19.02
CA ALA A 90 15.40 -17.81 -18.36
C ALA A 90 14.02 -17.86 -17.67
N GLU A 91 13.58 -16.76 -17.07
CA GLU A 91 12.26 -16.65 -16.43
C GLU A 91 11.15 -16.66 -17.47
N LEU A 92 11.34 -15.96 -18.60
CA LEU A 92 10.39 -15.96 -19.71
C LEU A 92 10.22 -17.36 -20.29
N TRP A 93 11.33 -18.07 -20.58
CA TRP A 93 11.28 -19.43 -21.07
C TRP A 93 10.70 -20.40 -20.02
N GLY A 94 11.02 -20.21 -18.75
CA GLY A 94 10.45 -20.97 -17.64
C GLY A 94 8.92 -20.83 -17.57
N ASN A 95 8.42 -19.60 -17.69
CA ASN A 95 6.97 -19.33 -17.72
C ASN A 95 6.30 -19.96 -18.95
N LEU A 96 6.87 -19.78 -20.15
CA LEU A 96 6.32 -20.36 -21.38
C LEU A 96 6.29 -21.90 -21.32
N LEU A 97 7.34 -22.53 -20.79
CA LEU A 97 7.37 -23.99 -20.62
C LEU A 97 6.34 -24.45 -19.59
N ALA A 98 6.20 -23.73 -18.45
CA ALA A 98 5.19 -24.03 -17.44
C ALA A 98 3.78 -23.88 -18.03
N ALA A 99 3.51 -22.80 -18.75
CA ALA A 99 2.23 -22.55 -19.42
C ALA A 99 1.90 -23.66 -20.43
N ALA A 100 2.87 -24.06 -21.24
CA ALA A 100 2.71 -25.16 -22.19
C ALA A 100 2.45 -26.51 -21.50
N ALA A 101 3.19 -26.82 -20.44
CA ALA A 101 3.00 -28.03 -19.65
C ALA A 101 1.63 -28.07 -18.99
N VAL A 102 1.20 -26.96 -18.37
CA VAL A 102 -0.13 -26.85 -17.75
C VAL A 102 -1.22 -26.98 -18.82
N ALA A 103 -1.10 -26.31 -19.95
CA ALA A 103 -2.06 -26.42 -21.05
C ALA A 103 -2.17 -27.87 -21.55
N ALA A 104 -1.05 -28.58 -21.68
CA ALA A 104 -1.04 -29.99 -22.07
C ALA A 104 -1.74 -30.88 -21.02
N VAL A 105 -1.45 -30.69 -19.73
CA VAL A 105 -2.12 -31.42 -18.65
C VAL A 105 -3.62 -31.13 -18.65
N MET A 106 -4.02 -29.87 -18.75
CA MET A 106 -5.43 -29.47 -18.79
C MET A 106 -6.15 -30.06 -20.01
N TYR A 107 -5.46 -30.12 -21.18
CA TYR A 107 -5.99 -30.78 -22.37
C TYR A 107 -6.21 -32.28 -22.15
N LEU A 108 -5.24 -32.98 -21.53
CA LEU A 108 -5.36 -34.41 -21.23
C LEU A 108 -6.49 -34.67 -20.23
N VAL A 109 -6.63 -33.83 -19.20
CA VAL A 109 -7.75 -33.90 -18.25
C VAL A 109 -9.08 -33.72 -18.97
N TYR A 110 -9.19 -32.69 -19.83
CA TYR A 110 -10.40 -32.48 -20.63
C TYR A 110 -10.71 -33.67 -21.50
N ARG A 111 -9.72 -34.23 -22.21
CA ARG A 111 -9.89 -35.38 -23.09
C ARG A 111 -10.37 -36.64 -22.33
N ARG A 112 -9.86 -36.86 -21.11
CA ARG A 112 -10.15 -38.10 -20.33
C ARG A 112 -11.41 -37.97 -19.51
N TRP A 113 -11.75 -36.76 -19.01
CA TRP A 113 -12.82 -36.53 -18.07
C TRP A 113 -13.76 -35.36 -18.47
N SER A 114 -14.00 -35.13 -19.74
CA SER A 114 -14.82 -34.00 -20.23
C SER A 114 -16.18 -33.88 -19.54
N LYS A 115 -16.81 -34.99 -19.19
CA LYS A 115 -18.10 -35.04 -18.48
C LYS A 115 -18.04 -34.47 -17.06
N HIS A 116 -16.85 -34.42 -16.45
CA HIS A 116 -16.66 -33.92 -15.08
C HIS A 116 -16.12 -32.51 -15.04
N VAL A 117 -15.61 -31.99 -16.14
CA VAL A 117 -15.04 -30.61 -16.21
C VAL A 117 -16.06 -29.56 -15.78
N PHE A 118 -17.30 -29.67 -16.24
CA PHE A 118 -18.38 -28.77 -15.84
C PHE A 118 -18.67 -28.84 -14.34
N LYS A 119 -18.68 -30.05 -13.76
CA LYS A 119 -18.88 -30.22 -12.31
C LYS A 119 -17.72 -29.61 -11.50
N ALA A 120 -16.48 -29.80 -11.98
CA ALA A 120 -15.30 -29.20 -11.37
C ALA A 120 -15.34 -27.66 -11.45
N ALA A 121 -15.76 -27.10 -12.57
CA ALA A 121 -15.93 -25.67 -12.73
C ALA A 121 -17.00 -25.11 -11.76
N ILE A 122 -18.15 -25.79 -11.62
CA ILE A 122 -19.18 -25.41 -10.64
C ILE A 122 -18.62 -25.46 -9.21
N ALA A 123 -17.92 -26.55 -8.84
CA ALA A 123 -17.33 -26.67 -7.51
C ALA A 123 -16.33 -25.55 -7.22
N PHE A 124 -15.54 -25.15 -8.20
CA PHE A 124 -14.60 -24.02 -8.09
C PHE A 124 -15.34 -22.67 -7.90
N VAL A 125 -16.39 -22.42 -8.68
CA VAL A 125 -17.23 -21.22 -8.52
C VAL A 125 -17.90 -21.17 -7.14
N LEU A 126 -18.40 -22.32 -6.67
CA LEU A 126 -18.98 -22.42 -5.32
C LEU A 126 -17.95 -22.16 -4.23
N ALA A 127 -16.72 -22.68 -4.37
CA ALA A 127 -15.64 -22.39 -3.44
C ALA A 127 -15.34 -20.88 -3.36
N ILE A 128 -15.23 -20.21 -4.51
CA ILE A 128 -15.06 -18.75 -4.55
C ILE A 128 -16.25 -18.02 -3.93
N ALA A 129 -17.48 -18.45 -4.24
CA ALA A 129 -18.70 -17.87 -3.70
C ALA A 129 -18.80 -17.98 -2.16
N ILE A 130 -18.21 -19.04 -1.56
CA ILE A 130 -18.12 -19.20 -0.10
C ILE A 130 -16.99 -18.33 0.47
N MET A 131 -15.84 -18.28 -0.19
CA MET A 131 -14.69 -17.51 0.27
C MET A 131 -14.94 -15.99 0.22
N LEU A 132 -15.72 -15.52 -0.75
CA LEU A 132 -15.97 -14.09 -0.94
C LEU A 132 -16.66 -13.42 0.28
N PRO A 133 -17.78 -13.93 0.83
CA PRO A 133 -18.39 -13.38 2.04
C PRO A 133 -17.47 -13.43 3.27
N ILE A 134 -16.68 -14.49 3.41
CA ILE A 134 -15.71 -14.63 4.51
C ILE A 134 -14.66 -13.52 4.43
N ASN A 135 -14.10 -13.29 3.23
CA ASN A 135 -13.14 -12.22 3.01
C ASN A 135 -13.75 -10.82 3.24
N ILE A 136 -14.97 -10.57 2.77
CA ILE A 136 -15.68 -9.30 3.00
C ILE A 136 -15.91 -9.09 4.49
N GLY A 137 -16.33 -10.12 5.23
CA GLY A 137 -16.50 -10.06 6.68
C GLY A 137 -15.19 -9.76 7.42
N SER A 138 -14.09 -10.39 6.99
CA SER A 138 -12.76 -10.13 7.54
C SER A 138 -12.29 -8.69 7.29
N ILE A 139 -12.48 -8.18 6.07
CA ILE A 139 -12.17 -6.79 5.72
C ILE A 139 -12.98 -5.82 6.60
N HIS A 140 -14.28 -6.08 6.73
CA HIS A 140 -15.17 -5.22 7.54
C HIS A 140 -14.75 -5.21 9.02
N SER A 141 -14.41 -6.39 9.57
CA SER A 141 -13.91 -6.50 10.95
C SER A 141 -12.60 -5.75 11.16
N GLN A 142 -11.65 -5.86 10.22
CA GLN A 142 -10.38 -5.15 10.27
C GLN A 142 -10.58 -3.62 10.21
N ILE A 143 -11.42 -3.13 9.31
CA ILE A 143 -11.74 -1.70 9.21
C ILE A 143 -12.39 -1.20 10.52
N LYS A 144 -13.28 -2.00 11.11
CA LYS A 144 -13.90 -1.64 12.38
C LYS A 144 -12.89 -1.55 13.51
N SER A 145 -11.96 -2.53 13.62
CA SER A 145 -10.92 -2.51 14.66
C SER A 145 -9.99 -1.32 14.51
N ILE A 146 -9.60 -0.97 13.27
CA ILE A 146 -8.75 0.19 13.00
C ILE A 146 -9.45 1.48 13.46
N ARG A 147 -10.73 1.65 13.14
CA ARG A 147 -11.48 2.82 13.58
C ARG A 147 -11.56 2.92 15.09
N GLN A 148 -11.80 1.80 15.79
CA GLN A 148 -11.79 1.76 17.25
C GLN A 148 -10.42 2.16 17.81
N THR A 149 -9.33 1.63 17.28
CA THR A 149 -7.97 2.01 17.68
C THR A 149 -7.71 3.50 17.45
N MET A 150 -8.19 4.04 16.33
CA MET A 150 -8.08 5.47 16.04
C MET A 150 -8.87 6.33 17.04
N GLU A 151 -10.11 5.92 17.38
CA GLU A 151 -10.93 6.62 18.36
C GLU A 151 -10.33 6.58 19.76
N GLU A 152 -9.76 5.44 20.16
CA GLU A 152 -9.07 5.26 21.44
C GLU A 152 -7.75 6.02 21.53
N SER A 153 -7.04 6.18 20.40
CA SER A 153 -5.75 6.90 20.31
C SER A 153 -5.89 8.39 20.05
N GLY A 154 -7.09 8.90 19.84
CA GLY A 154 -7.40 10.27 19.39
C GLY A 154 -7.41 11.33 20.48
N GLY A 155 -6.71 11.15 21.57
CA GLY A 155 -6.50 12.19 22.58
C GLY A 155 -5.59 13.31 22.04
N VAL A 156 -5.87 14.57 22.39
CA VAL A 156 -4.88 15.66 22.20
C VAL A 156 -3.78 15.43 23.23
N PRO A 157 -2.56 15.12 22.79
CA PRO A 157 -1.49 14.84 23.72
C PRO A 157 -1.06 16.11 24.42
N GLU A 158 -0.82 16.01 25.71
CA GLU A 158 -0.17 17.05 26.49
C GLU A 158 1.34 16.84 26.45
N TYR A 159 2.08 17.85 26.01
CA TYR A 159 3.54 17.81 26.02
C TYR A 159 4.06 18.44 27.30
N THR A 160 4.86 17.69 28.03
CA THR A 160 5.60 18.23 29.16
C THR A 160 7.01 18.60 28.74
N MET A 161 7.27 19.90 28.56
CA MET A 161 8.60 20.40 28.26
C MET A 161 9.43 20.58 29.52
N SER A 162 10.67 20.10 29.48
CA SER A 162 11.62 20.35 30.55
C SER A 162 12.00 21.82 30.62
N LYS A 163 11.98 22.40 31.82
CA LYS A 163 12.44 23.79 32.06
C LYS A 163 13.95 23.90 32.24
N THR A 164 14.61 22.79 32.58
CA THR A 164 16.03 22.75 32.92
C THR A 164 16.84 21.82 32.05
N GLY A 165 16.19 20.87 31.40
CA GLY A 165 16.79 19.93 30.46
C GLY A 165 16.69 20.39 29.02
N GLN A 166 17.25 19.58 28.13
CA GLN A 166 17.18 19.81 26.68
C GLN A 166 15.85 19.29 26.13
N ASN A 167 15.17 20.09 25.34
CA ASN A 167 14.01 19.68 24.56
C ASN A 167 14.37 19.63 23.08
N VAL A 168 13.99 18.56 22.42
CA VAL A 168 14.19 18.37 20.97
C VAL A 168 12.83 18.18 20.32
N ILE A 169 12.47 19.03 19.36
CA ILE A 169 11.21 18.95 18.62
C ILE A 169 11.55 18.78 17.14
N VAL A 170 11.09 17.68 16.56
CA VAL A 170 11.21 17.41 15.12
C VAL A 170 9.83 17.58 14.50
N LEU A 171 9.66 18.58 13.67
CA LEU A 171 8.41 18.86 12.95
C LEU A 171 8.60 18.57 11.47
N MET A 172 7.86 17.59 10.95
CA MET A 172 7.77 17.37 9.52
C MET A 172 6.52 18.05 8.97
N LEU A 173 6.71 19.09 8.18
CA LEU A 173 5.64 19.83 7.52
C LEU A 173 5.53 19.34 6.08
N ASP A 174 4.50 18.52 5.79
CA ASP A 174 4.27 18.02 4.44
C ASP A 174 4.01 19.19 3.47
N ARG A 175 4.62 19.12 2.30
CA ARG A 175 4.54 20.15 1.24
C ARG A 175 5.04 21.55 1.64
N ALA A 176 5.73 21.71 2.74
CA ALA A 176 6.38 22.96 3.11
C ALA A 176 7.67 23.13 2.29
N VAL A 177 7.55 23.73 1.12
CA VAL A 177 8.67 23.93 0.19
C VAL A 177 9.55 25.08 0.67
N GLY A 178 10.83 24.79 0.97
CA GLY A 178 11.79 25.81 1.46
C GLY A 178 11.96 27.01 0.53
N ALA A 179 11.75 26.84 -0.78
CA ALA A 179 11.77 27.93 -1.76
C ALA A 179 10.70 29.01 -1.53
N PHE A 180 9.67 28.74 -0.73
CA PHE A 180 8.67 29.74 -0.36
C PHE A 180 9.13 30.70 0.76
N LEU A 181 10.13 30.34 1.55
CA LEU A 181 10.61 31.15 2.67
C LEU A 181 10.99 32.61 2.27
N PRO A 182 11.74 32.87 1.18
CA PRO A 182 12.05 34.24 0.76
C PRO A 182 10.79 35.07 0.44
N TYR A 183 9.79 34.44 -0.17
CA TYR A 183 8.53 35.12 -0.50
C TYR A 183 7.73 35.46 0.77
N ILE A 184 7.66 34.53 1.73
CA ILE A 184 6.98 34.70 3.01
C ILE A 184 7.64 35.84 3.80
N PHE A 185 8.96 35.84 3.91
CA PHE A 185 9.69 36.89 4.64
C PHE A 185 9.67 38.24 3.92
N ASN A 186 9.53 38.27 2.60
CA ASN A 186 9.34 39.53 1.87
C ASN A 186 7.93 40.12 2.10
N GLU A 187 6.92 39.27 2.19
CA GLU A 187 5.53 39.68 2.48
C GLU A 187 5.32 40.05 3.95
N LYS A 188 5.99 39.32 4.87
CA LYS A 188 5.88 39.49 6.33
C LYS A 188 7.26 39.54 6.98
N PRO A 189 7.97 40.71 6.86
CA PRO A 189 9.32 40.84 7.37
C PRO A 189 9.43 40.65 8.89
N GLU A 190 8.36 40.97 9.63
CA GLU A 190 8.28 40.79 11.08
C GLU A 190 8.48 39.34 11.54
N LEU A 191 8.22 38.37 10.69
CA LEU A 191 8.43 36.95 11.01
C LEU A 191 9.92 36.61 11.18
N GLN A 192 10.83 37.31 10.51
CA GLN A 192 12.27 37.04 10.66
C GLN A 192 12.73 37.17 12.12
N ALA A 193 12.20 38.17 12.85
CA ALA A 193 12.53 38.36 14.27
C ALA A 193 11.98 37.24 15.16
N GLN A 194 10.86 36.59 14.72
CA GLN A 194 10.28 35.46 15.46
C GLN A 194 11.07 34.16 15.26
N PHE A 195 11.86 34.09 14.20
CA PHE A 195 12.74 32.94 13.92
C PHE A 195 14.20 33.21 14.32
N ASP A 196 14.45 34.18 15.25
CA ASP A 196 15.77 34.38 15.80
C ASP A 196 16.27 33.10 16.49
N GLY A 197 17.52 32.70 16.20
CA GLY A 197 18.11 31.44 16.65
C GLY A 197 17.90 30.24 15.73
N PHE A 198 17.05 30.34 14.69
CA PHE A 198 16.91 29.30 13.69
C PHE A 198 18.00 29.41 12.61
N THR A 199 18.42 28.25 12.12
CA THR A 199 19.31 28.17 10.95
C THR A 199 18.52 27.68 9.73
N ALA A 200 18.46 28.49 8.68
CA ALA A 200 17.82 28.12 7.42
C ALA A 200 18.81 27.42 6.50
N TYR A 201 18.53 26.16 6.15
CA TYR A 201 19.28 25.41 5.15
C TYR A 201 18.58 25.57 3.80
N THR A 202 19.14 26.37 2.92
CA THR A 202 18.53 26.68 1.60
C THR A 202 18.87 25.67 0.51
N ASN A 203 19.83 24.78 0.76
CA ASN A 203 20.28 23.77 -0.19
C ASN A 203 19.89 22.36 0.29
N VAL A 204 18.60 22.15 0.49
CA VAL A 204 18.05 20.85 0.92
C VAL A 204 17.19 20.28 -0.19
N VAL A 205 17.41 19.02 -0.51
CA VAL A 205 16.66 18.28 -1.53
C VAL A 205 16.06 17.03 -0.88
N SER A 206 14.79 16.78 -1.16
CA SER A 206 14.16 15.52 -0.75
C SER A 206 14.75 14.35 -1.53
N THR A 207 14.97 13.24 -0.85
CA THR A 207 15.42 11.97 -1.47
C THR A 207 14.32 11.26 -2.24
N GLY A 208 13.05 11.69 -2.10
CA GLY A 208 11.91 11.10 -2.78
C GLY A 208 10.84 12.13 -3.11
N ALA A 209 10.09 11.89 -4.17
CA ALA A 209 8.99 12.74 -4.60
C ALA A 209 7.72 12.60 -3.74
N TYR A 210 7.65 11.54 -2.95
CA TYR A 210 6.51 11.25 -2.06
C TYR A 210 6.98 11.04 -0.63
N THR A 211 6.11 11.35 0.32
CA THR A 211 6.38 11.34 1.75
C THR A 211 6.86 9.97 2.25
N ASN A 212 6.28 8.87 1.76
CA ASN A 212 6.67 7.51 2.13
C ASN A 212 8.07 7.11 1.64
N PHE A 213 8.71 7.89 0.77
CA PHE A 213 10.11 7.70 0.36
C PHE A 213 11.06 8.73 0.96
N GLY A 214 10.58 9.96 1.18
CA GLY A 214 11.39 10.98 1.83
C GLY A 214 11.56 10.73 3.33
N THR A 215 10.53 10.26 4.01
CA THR A 215 10.52 10.04 5.46
C THR A 215 11.55 9.02 5.94
N PRO A 216 11.75 7.84 5.30
CA PRO A 216 12.77 6.91 5.74
C PRO A 216 14.17 7.52 5.81
N ALA A 217 14.55 8.27 4.78
CA ALA A 217 15.86 8.95 4.77
C ALA A 217 15.93 10.11 5.77
N LEU A 218 14.82 10.79 6.06
CA LEU A 218 14.77 11.83 7.08
C LEU A 218 14.99 11.25 8.49
N MET A 219 14.37 10.11 8.78
CA MET A 219 14.42 9.47 10.11
C MET A 219 15.66 8.61 10.32
N GLY A 220 16.10 7.90 9.29
CA GLY A 220 17.19 6.92 9.38
C GLY A 220 18.48 7.31 8.69
N GLY A 221 18.50 8.40 7.91
CA GLY A 221 19.68 8.88 7.20
C GLY A 221 19.92 8.20 5.84
N TYR A 222 21.16 8.28 5.35
CA TYR A 222 21.55 7.86 4.00
C TYR A 222 21.22 6.40 3.68
N GLU A 223 21.39 5.50 4.63
CA GLU A 223 21.15 4.06 4.45
C GLU A 223 19.68 3.73 4.11
N TYR A 224 18.78 4.67 4.34
CA TYR A 224 17.35 4.56 4.06
C TYR A 224 16.89 5.39 2.86
N THR A 225 17.83 5.89 2.06
CA THR A 225 17.51 6.41 0.72
C THR A 225 17.00 5.29 -0.18
N ILE A 226 16.24 5.62 -1.20
CA ILE A 226 15.62 4.63 -2.10
C ILE A 226 16.68 3.72 -2.72
N ASP A 227 17.82 4.29 -3.14
CA ASP A 227 18.91 3.53 -3.74
C ASP A 227 19.47 2.49 -2.77
N GLN A 228 19.70 2.85 -1.51
CA GLN A 228 20.21 1.96 -0.48
C GLN A 228 19.17 0.90 -0.07
N ILE A 229 17.92 1.30 0.09
CA ILE A 229 16.81 0.37 0.35
C ILE A 229 16.71 -0.69 -0.76
N ASN A 230 16.90 -0.31 -2.02
CA ASN A 230 16.86 -1.23 -3.16
C ASN A 230 18.02 -2.23 -3.20
N LEU A 231 19.15 -1.95 -2.55
CA LEU A 231 20.25 -2.90 -2.42
C LEU A 231 19.92 -4.07 -1.47
N ARG A 232 19.05 -3.85 -0.51
CA ARG A 232 18.61 -4.84 0.49
C ARG A 232 17.48 -5.73 -0.09
N LYS A 233 17.78 -6.54 -1.11
CA LYS A 233 16.80 -7.25 -1.95
C LYS A 233 16.00 -8.32 -1.23
N ASP A 234 16.58 -8.94 -0.19
CA ASP A 234 15.97 -10.07 0.51
C ASP A 234 15.00 -9.63 1.63
N GLU A 235 14.95 -8.34 1.90
CA GLU A 235 14.10 -7.76 2.94
C GLU A 235 12.86 -7.10 2.33
N LYS A 236 11.73 -7.20 3.03
CA LYS A 236 10.51 -6.56 2.60
C LYS A 236 10.61 -5.04 2.73
N LEU A 237 9.98 -4.32 1.83
CA LEU A 237 9.97 -2.86 1.85
C LEU A 237 9.34 -2.31 3.14
N VAL A 238 8.29 -2.95 3.64
CA VAL A 238 7.63 -2.57 4.90
C VAL A 238 8.56 -2.68 6.10
N ASP A 239 9.39 -3.73 6.15
CA ASP A 239 10.31 -3.96 7.28
C ASP A 239 11.40 -2.87 7.30
N LYS A 240 11.98 -2.56 6.13
CA LYS A 240 12.96 -1.49 5.96
C LYS A 240 12.41 -0.11 6.28
N HIS A 241 11.16 0.15 5.91
CA HIS A 241 10.47 1.40 6.22
C HIS A 241 10.26 1.54 7.73
N ASN A 242 9.74 0.51 8.37
CA ASN A 242 9.51 0.48 9.82
C ASN A 242 10.83 0.61 10.62
N GLU A 243 11.91 0.00 10.13
CA GLU A 243 13.24 0.16 10.70
C GLU A 243 13.66 1.63 10.68
N ALA A 244 13.54 2.30 9.53
CA ALA A 244 13.87 3.71 9.39
C ALA A 244 13.07 4.61 10.34
N LEU A 245 11.76 4.38 10.45
CA LEU A 245 10.89 5.17 11.35
C LEU A 245 11.31 5.08 12.81
N LYS A 246 11.87 3.96 13.24
CA LYS A 246 12.34 3.72 14.61
C LYS A 246 13.70 4.36 14.92
N MET A 247 14.53 4.62 13.91
CA MET A 247 15.92 5.02 14.15
C MET A 247 16.05 6.24 15.06
N MET A 248 15.41 7.34 14.71
CA MET A 248 15.51 8.57 15.49
C MET A 248 14.82 8.47 16.87
N PRO A 249 13.55 8.03 16.98
CA PRO A 249 12.87 7.89 18.26
C PRO A 249 13.60 6.98 19.24
N VAL A 250 14.04 5.81 18.78
CA VAL A 250 14.76 4.84 19.63
C VAL A 250 16.12 5.37 20.08
N LEU A 251 16.82 6.10 19.22
CA LEU A 251 18.10 6.72 19.58
C LEU A 251 17.92 7.74 20.72
N PHE A 252 16.87 8.56 20.69
CA PHE A 252 16.57 9.50 21.76
C PHE A 252 16.17 8.79 23.06
N ASP A 253 15.29 7.78 22.96
CA ASP A 253 14.86 6.97 24.10
C ASP A 253 16.07 6.32 24.81
N GLN A 254 16.97 5.70 24.05
CA GLN A 254 18.20 5.08 24.58
C GLN A 254 19.17 6.10 25.21
N ASN A 255 19.04 7.38 24.89
CA ASN A 255 19.82 8.45 25.50
C ASN A 255 19.06 9.17 26.63
N GLY A 256 17.98 8.60 27.13
CA GLY A 256 17.27 9.06 28.32
C GLY A 256 16.32 10.23 28.10
N PHE A 257 15.89 10.45 26.86
CA PHE A 257 14.82 11.40 26.54
C PHE A 257 13.46 10.72 26.75
N ASP A 258 12.49 11.49 27.22
CA ASP A 258 11.08 11.14 27.17
C ASP A 258 10.59 11.39 25.75
N VAL A 259 10.29 10.32 25.01
CA VAL A 259 10.05 10.36 23.57
C VAL A 259 8.57 10.21 23.24
N THR A 260 8.08 11.14 22.45
CA THR A 260 6.72 11.10 21.90
C THR A 260 6.74 11.14 20.37
N VAL A 261 6.04 10.21 19.75
CA VAL A 261 5.91 10.11 18.28
C VAL A 261 4.47 10.34 17.87
N PHE A 262 4.28 11.23 16.90
CA PHE A 262 2.98 11.53 16.31
C PHE A 262 2.94 11.13 14.86
N ASP A 263 1.84 10.49 14.47
CA ASP A 263 1.55 10.09 13.09
C ASP A 263 2.79 9.56 12.37
N PRO A 264 3.43 8.46 12.86
CA PRO A 264 4.58 7.90 12.18
C PRO A 264 4.20 7.51 10.76
N ILE A 265 4.66 8.28 9.80
CA ILE A 265 4.16 8.33 8.43
C ILE A 265 4.28 6.96 7.77
N TYR A 266 3.16 6.43 7.33
CA TYR A 266 3.04 5.12 6.68
C TYR A 266 3.61 3.95 7.48
N ALA A 267 3.58 4.01 8.83
CA ALA A 267 3.96 2.87 9.67
C ALA A 267 3.22 1.60 9.24
N ASN A 268 3.94 0.50 9.07
CA ASN A 268 3.49 -0.73 8.41
C ASN A 268 2.98 -0.53 6.97
N TYR A 269 3.46 0.51 6.28
CA TYR A 269 3.03 0.86 4.93
C TYR A 269 1.52 1.10 4.82
N GLN A 270 0.92 1.58 5.92
CA GLN A 270 -0.50 1.87 5.99
C GLN A 270 -0.73 3.36 5.95
N TRP A 271 -1.84 3.77 5.33
CA TRP A 271 -2.23 5.18 5.34
C TRP A 271 -2.55 5.67 6.76
N VAL A 272 -3.29 4.89 7.52
CA VAL A 272 -3.44 5.10 8.95
C VAL A 272 -2.27 4.40 9.64
N PRO A 273 -1.40 5.16 10.31
CA PRO A 273 -0.21 4.59 10.92
C PRO A 273 -0.55 3.45 11.89
N ASP A 274 0.14 2.32 11.74
CA ASP A 274 0.04 1.24 12.70
C ASP A 274 1.08 1.46 13.81
N LEU A 275 0.62 1.93 14.95
CA LEU A 275 1.48 2.23 16.10
C LEU A 275 2.15 0.99 16.70
N SER A 276 1.74 -0.23 16.32
CA SER A 276 2.38 -1.47 16.76
C SER A 276 3.83 -1.61 16.31
N VAL A 277 4.27 -0.81 15.34
CA VAL A 277 5.68 -0.68 14.94
C VAL A 277 6.61 -0.39 16.14
N PHE A 278 6.09 0.31 17.14
CA PHE A 278 6.82 0.66 18.36
C PHE A 278 6.50 -0.25 19.56
N SER A 279 5.87 -1.41 19.36
CA SER A 279 5.49 -2.32 20.46
C SER A 279 6.66 -2.80 21.32
N ASP A 280 7.85 -2.92 20.70
CA ASP A 280 9.09 -3.32 21.37
C ASP A 280 9.69 -2.20 22.26
N TYR A 281 9.15 -0.99 22.18
CA TYR A 281 9.60 0.21 22.88
C TYR A 281 8.43 0.82 23.66
N PRO A 282 8.05 0.23 24.82
CA PRO A 282 6.86 0.63 25.57
C PRO A 282 6.95 2.04 26.13
N ASP A 283 8.16 2.54 26.39
CA ASP A 283 8.41 3.86 26.95
C ASP A 283 8.26 5.00 25.92
N ILE A 284 8.22 4.66 24.62
CA ILE A 284 7.93 5.65 23.57
C ILE A 284 6.43 5.90 23.50
N HIS A 285 6.00 7.12 23.85
CA HIS A 285 4.64 7.58 23.72
C HIS A 285 4.25 7.75 22.23
N ARG A 286 3.07 7.29 21.84
CA ARG A 286 2.65 7.24 20.44
C ARG A 286 1.20 7.63 20.26
N TYR A 287 0.94 8.53 19.30
CA TYR A 287 -0.38 9.08 19.04
C TYR A 287 -0.69 9.16 17.55
N ILE A 288 -1.98 9.12 17.21
CA ILE A 288 -2.50 9.38 15.88
C ILE A 288 -3.33 10.66 15.91
N LEU A 289 -2.92 11.66 15.14
CA LEU A 289 -3.59 12.96 15.02
C LEU A 289 -4.61 13.02 13.88
N SER A 290 -4.56 12.05 12.97
CA SER A 290 -5.32 12.06 11.71
C SER A 290 -6.85 12.15 11.87
N LEU A 291 -7.38 11.86 13.07
CA LEU A 291 -8.82 12.01 13.36
C LEU A 291 -9.31 13.45 13.37
N ILE A 292 -8.46 14.41 13.73
CA ILE A 292 -8.84 15.84 13.80
C ILE A 292 -9.08 16.41 12.40
N HIS A 293 -8.34 15.92 11.40
CA HIS A 293 -8.46 16.37 10.01
C HIS A 293 -9.58 15.70 9.22
N ILE A 294 -10.07 14.54 9.66
CA ILE A 294 -11.14 13.81 8.97
C ILE A 294 -12.52 14.36 9.32
N SER A 295 -12.69 15.01 10.48
CA SER A 295 -14.00 15.51 10.95
C SER A 295 -14.33 16.94 10.53
N GLU A 296 -13.43 17.69 9.89
CA GLU A 296 -13.67 19.07 9.43
C GLU A 296 -13.41 19.33 7.94
N PRO A 297 -14.08 18.67 6.99
CA PRO A 297 -13.93 19.01 5.58
C PRO A 297 -14.77 20.23 5.14
N THR A 298 -15.56 20.86 6.01
CA THR A 298 -16.61 21.78 5.55
C THR A 298 -16.53 23.23 6.02
N ARG A 299 -15.50 23.62 6.79
CA ARG A 299 -15.44 25.00 7.29
C ARG A 299 -14.70 26.01 6.42
N HIS A 300 -14.08 25.62 5.32
CA HIS A 300 -13.35 26.55 4.44
C HIS A 300 -14.10 27.03 3.19
N SER A 301 -15.39 26.75 3.05
CA SER A 301 -16.17 27.25 1.89
C SER A 301 -17.01 28.51 2.14
N LEU A 302 -16.80 29.19 3.26
CA LEU A 302 -17.56 30.40 3.60
C LEU A 302 -16.64 31.57 4.02
N ILE A 303 -15.62 31.88 3.22
CA ILE A 303 -15.03 33.23 3.18
C ILE A 303 -14.82 33.55 1.71
N SER A 304 -15.86 34.13 1.14
CA SER A 304 -15.80 34.94 -0.06
C SER A 304 -15.73 36.39 0.37
#